data_1253e7d9c4a0a1326745579697c7a75e
#
_entry.id   1253e7d9c4a0a1326745579697c7a75e
#
_cell.length_a   1.000
_cell.length_b   1.000
_cell.length_c   1.000
_cell.angle_alpha   90.00
_cell.angle_beta   90.00
_cell.angle_gamma   90.00
#
_symmetry.space_group_name_H-M   'P 1'
#
loop_
_entity.id
_entity.type
_entity.pdbx_description
1 polymer ?
#
loop_
_entity_poly.entity_id
_entity_poly.type
_entity_poly.pdbx_seq_one_letter_code
_entity_poly.pdbx_strand_id
1 'polypeptide(L)'
;MGEEENENDEVFEIVEKNPSFPEGDKAQTDWIQQNMRYPQSAKEKNIQGRVLVQVIVNKDGSIVEPKVLRSVDPDLDKEAIRLVSSMPKWIPGKNNGKEVRVHHSIVITFRLN
;
A
#
# COMPACT_ATOMS: atom_id res chain seq x y z
N MET A 1 -0.71 -29.38 10.83
CA MET A 1 0.13 -28.24 11.25
C MET A 1 0.69 -27.55 10.04
N GLY A 2 1.55 -28.22 9.27
CA GLY A 2 2.12 -27.60 8.09
C GLY A 2 1.08 -27.19 7.08
N GLU A 3 0.03 -27.97 6.96
CA GLU A 3 -1.03 -27.65 6.01
C GLU A 3 -1.76 -26.38 6.38
N GLU A 4 -2.01 -26.18 7.67
CA GLU A 4 -2.65 -24.97 8.13
C GLU A 4 -1.78 -23.76 7.86
N GLU A 5 -0.46 -23.91 8.05
CA GLU A 5 0.45 -22.82 7.76
C GLU A 5 0.45 -22.47 6.28
N ASN A 6 0.40 -23.50 5.40
CA ASN A 6 0.36 -23.26 3.97
C ASN A 6 -0.90 -22.51 3.55
N GLU A 7 -2.04 -22.92 4.12
CA GLU A 7 -3.29 -22.19 3.84
C GLU A 7 -3.19 -20.76 4.30
N ASN A 8 -2.54 -20.54 5.45
CA ASN A 8 -2.40 -19.21 6.02
C ASN A 8 -1.47 -18.33 5.20
N ASP A 9 -0.60 -18.93 4.39
CA ASP A 9 0.33 -18.17 3.55
C ASP A 9 -0.27 -17.80 2.20
N GLU A 10 -1.44 -18.36 1.88
CA GLU A 10 -2.10 -18.03 0.62
C GLU A 10 -2.44 -16.55 0.56
N VAL A 11 -2.19 -15.94 -0.60
CA VAL A 11 -2.50 -14.53 -0.83
C VAL A 11 -3.70 -14.45 -1.76
N PHE A 12 -4.75 -13.78 -1.31
CA PHE A 12 -6.00 -13.70 -2.04
C PHE A 12 -6.03 -12.46 -2.90
N GLU A 13 -6.66 -12.58 -4.08
CA GLU A 13 -6.92 -11.42 -4.94
C GLU A 13 -8.29 -10.81 -4.65
N ILE A 14 -9.24 -11.65 -4.33
CA ILE A 14 -10.62 -11.24 -4.08
C ILE A 14 -11.04 -11.79 -2.73
N VAL A 15 -11.58 -10.93 -1.88
CA VAL A 15 -12.01 -11.32 -0.54
C VAL A 15 -13.37 -10.71 -0.24
N GLU A 16 -14.05 -11.27 0.76
CA GLU A 16 -15.35 -10.75 1.16
C GLU A 16 -15.25 -9.37 1.76
N LYS A 17 -14.21 -9.12 2.53
CA LYS A 17 -13.99 -7.83 3.14
C LYS A 17 -12.57 -7.39 2.84
N ASN A 18 -12.43 -6.27 2.13
CA ASN A 18 -11.12 -5.75 1.73
C ASN A 18 -10.38 -5.18 2.93
N PRO A 19 -9.03 -5.21 2.88
CA PRO A 19 -8.26 -4.50 3.90
C PRO A 19 -8.49 -3.00 3.80
N SER A 20 -8.29 -2.31 4.91
CA SER A 20 -8.50 -0.86 4.95
C SER A 20 -7.49 -0.19 5.85
N PHE A 21 -7.18 1.07 5.54
CA PHE A 21 -6.31 1.88 6.36
C PHE A 21 -7.02 2.17 7.69
N PRO A 22 -6.29 2.20 8.82
CA PRO A 22 -6.92 2.51 10.11
C PRO A 22 -7.64 3.86 10.03
N GLU A 23 -8.89 3.87 10.49
CA GLU A 23 -9.74 5.06 10.52
C GLU A 23 -10.16 5.57 9.15
N GLY A 24 -9.90 4.78 8.08
CA GLY A 24 -10.54 5.00 6.79
C GLY A 24 -9.69 5.75 5.78
N ASP A 25 -10.34 6.04 4.64
CA ASP A 25 -9.64 6.58 3.48
C ASP A 25 -9.13 8.00 3.70
N LYS A 26 -9.88 8.82 4.43
CA LYS A 26 -9.42 10.18 4.70
C LYS A 26 -8.18 10.15 5.57
N ALA A 27 -8.15 9.27 6.56
CA ALA A 27 -6.97 9.13 7.41
C ALA A 27 -5.76 8.69 6.59
N GLN A 28 -5.97 7.81 5.61
CA GLN A 28 -4.91 7.39 4.71
C GLN A 28 -4.36 8.57 3.91
N THR A 29 -5.24 9.36 3.32
CA THR A 29 -4.84 10.53 2.54
C THR A 29 -4.06 11.51 3.42
N ASP A 30 -4.54 11.78 4.62
CA ASP A 30 -3.87 12.68 5.54
C ASP A 30 -2.49 12.14 5.91
N TRP A 31 -2.40 10.84 6.19
CA TRP A 31 -1.12 10.22 6.54
C TRP A 31 -0.11 10.37 5.42
N ILE A 32 -0.55 10.12 4.18
CA ILE A 32 0.33 10.23 3.02
C ILE A 32 0.84 11.67 2.88
N GLN A 33 -0.06 12.65 2.99
CA GLN A 33 0.33 14.06 2.87
C GLN A 33 1.31 14.48 3.96
N GLN A 34 1.10 14.00 5.19
CA GLN A 34 1.96 14.35 6.31
C GLN A 34 3.34 13.72 6.22
N ASN A 35 3.46 12.56 5.60
CA ASN A 35 4.70 11.79 5.58
C ASN A 35 5.44 11.86 4.25
N MET A 36 4.81 12.41 3.22
CA MET A 36 5.43 12.47 1.90
C MET A 36 6.63 13.40 1.88
N ARG A 37 7.69 12.94 1.21
CA ARG A 37 8.87 13.75 0.92
C ARG A 37 8.99 13.84 -0.58
N TYR A 38 8.56 14.97 -1.14
CA TYR A 38 8.61 15.14 -2.58
C TYR A 38 10.07 15.18 -3.02
N PRO A 39 10.51 14.27 -3.91
CA PRO A 39 11.91 14.25 -4.34
C PRO A 39 12.31 15.57 -5.00
N GLN A 40 13.46 16.09 -4.60
CA GLN A 40 13.91 17.39 -5.09
C GLN A 40 14.07 17.40 -6.60
N SER A 41 14.63 16.31 -7.16
CA SER A 41 14.84 16.20 -8.60
C SER A 41 13.53 16.27 -9.36
N ALA A 42 12.49 15.60 -8.86
CA ALA A 42 11.18 15.62 -9.50
C ALA A 42 10.53 16.99 -9.37
N LYS A 43 10.72 17.63 -8.21
CA LYS A 43 10.18 18.96 -7.98
C LYS A 43 10.77 19.97 -8.95
N GLU A 44 12.09 19.90 -9.15
CA GLU A 44 12.78 20.82 -10.06
C GLU A 44 12.31 20.65 -11.50
N LYS A 45 11.95 19.43 -11.88
CA LYS A 45 11.49 19.14 -13.23
C LYS A 45 9.98 19.19 -13.37
N ASN A 46 9.27 19.58 -12.33
CA ASN A 46 7.81 19.64 -12.30
C ASN A 46 7.16 18.30 -12.65
N ILE A 47 7.76 17.20 -12.20
CA ILE A 47 7.20 15.87 -12.46
C ILE A 47 6.13 15.57 -11.43
N GLN A 48 4.93 15.27 -11.90
CA GLN A 48 3.77 14.95 -11.08
C GLN A 48 3.09 13.72 -11.64
N GLY A 49 2.24 13.09 -10.83
CA GLY A 49 1.48 11.94 -11.30
C GLY A 49 1.11 11.00 -10.19
N ARG A 50 0.54 9.87 -10.57
CA ARG A 50 0.08 8.85 -9.65
C ARG A 50 0.90 7.59 -9.84
N VAL A 51 1.52 7.13 -8.75
CA VAL A 51 2.24 5.86 -8.74
C VAL A 51 1.32 4.82 -8.13
N LEU A 52 1.11 3.72 -8.84
CA LEU A 52 0.29 2.62 -8.34
C LEU A 52 1.21 1.55 -7.78
N VAL A 53 1.05 1.25 -6.48
CA VAL A 53 1.87 0.28 -5.78
C VAL A 53 0.99 -0.87 -5.31
N GLN A 54 1.34 -2.09 -5.70
CA GLN A 54 0.69 -3.27 -5.16
C GLN A 54 1.46 -3.75 -3.94
N VAL A 55 0.72 -4.10 -2.90
CA VAL A 55 1.31 -4.63 -1.67
C VAL A 55 0.56 -5.88 -1.27
N ILE A 56 1.10 -6.61 -0.30
CA ILE A 56 0.37 -7.65 0.40
C ILE A 56 0.07 -7.12 1.79
N VAL A 57 -1.21 -7.13 2.16
CA VAL A 57 -1.63 -6.81 3.52
C VAL A 57 -1.74 -8.14 4.26
N ASN A 58 -0.89 -8.34 5.24
CA ASN A 58 -0.84 -9.58 6.01
C ASN A 58 -2.00 -9.69 6.99
N LYS A 59 -2.13 -10.86 7.59
CA LYS A 59 -3.18 -11.13 8.57
C LYS A 59 -3.13 -10.19 9.75
N ASP A 60 -1.94 -9.71 10.10
CA ASP A 60 -1.76 -8.77 11.22
C ASP A 60 -1.83 -7.32 10.77
N GLY A 61 -2.11 -7.08 9.48
CA GLY A 61 -2.21 -5.73 8.94
C GLY A 61 -0.91 -5.15 8.44
N SER A 62 0.21 -5.86 8.60
CA SER A 62 1.49 -5.33 8.12
C SER A 62 1.53 -5.33 6.59
N ILE A 63 2.24 -4.36 6.03
CA ILE A 63 2.38 -4.19 4.58
C ILE A 63 3.71 -4.80 4.16
N VAL A 64 3.68 -5.71 3.20
CA VAL A 64 4.90 -6.35 2.69
C VAL A 64 4.89 -6.43 1.17
N GLU A 65 6.04 -6.69 0.61
CA GLU A 65 6.27 -6.94 -0.82
C GLU A 65 5.68 -5.84 -1.71
N PRO A 66 6.08 -4.59 -1.49
CA PRO A 66 5.59 -3.52 -2.36
C PRO A 66 6.18 -3.65 -3.76
N LYS A 67 5.34 -3.40 -4.76
CA LYS A 67 5.73 -3.50 -6.16
C LYS A 67 5.03 -2.40 -6.94
N VAL A 68 5.81 -1.63 -7.71
CA VAL A 68 5.22 -0.59 -8.54
C VAL A 68 4.56 -1.24 -9.76
N LEU A 69 3.25 -1.05 -9.88
CA LEU A 69 2.50 -1.53 -11.03
C LEU A 69 2.41 -0.48 -12.12
N ARG A 70 2.33 0.78 -11.75
CA ARG A 70 2.30 1.88 -12.71
C ARG A 70 3.28 2.94 -12.26
N SER A 71 4.31 3.14 -13.06
CA SER A 71 5.39 4.06 -12.76
C SER A 71 5.11 5.43 -13.36
N VAL A 72 5.64 6.46 -12.74
CA VAL A 72 5.65 7.81 -13.28
C VAL A 72 7.10 8.24 -13.56
N ASP A 73 7.94 8.07 -12.56
CA ASP A 73 9.32 8.56 -12.57
C ASP A 73 10.09 7.77 -11.52
N PRO A 74 11.36 7.41 -11.77
CA PRO A 74 12.10 6.58 -10.81
C PRO A 74 12.15 7.16 -9.40
N ASP A 75 12.31 8.47 -9.26
CA ASP A 75 12.40 9.07 -7.93
C ASP A 75 11.05 9.09 -7.23
N LEU A 76 9.96 9.35 -7.98
CA LEU A 76 8.62 9.27 -7.41
C LEU A 76 8.27 7.84 -7.04
N ASP A 77 8.65 6.88 -7.87
CA ASP A 77 8.41 5.47 -7.59
C ASP A 77 9.10 5.05 -6.29
N LYS A 78 10.34 5.47 -6.11
CA LYS A 78 11.11 5.16 -4.91
C LYS A 78 10.44 5.74 -3.66
N GLU A 79 9.98 6.98 -3.74
CA GLU A 79 9.29 7.61 -2.62
C GLU A 79 7.97 6.90 -2.33
N ALA A 80 7.24 6.48 -3.37
CA ALA A 80 5.99 5.75 -3.17
C ALA A 80 6.24 4.44 -2.42
N ILE A 81 7.29 3.70 -2.78
CA ILE A 81 7.66 2.47 -2.07
C ILE A 81 7.99 2.77 -0.62
N ARG A 82 8.76 3.84 -0.37
CA ARG A 82 9.12 4.24 1.00
C ARG A 82 7.86 4.54 1.82
N LEU A 83 6.92 5.29 1.23
CA LEU A 83 5.69 5.66 1.93
C LEU A 83 4.87 4.43 2.31
N VAL A 84 4.59 3.55 1.35
CA VAL A 84 3.75 2.38 1.66
C VAL A 84 4.44 1.46 2.66
N SER A 85 5.77 1.37 2.60
CA SER A 85 6.54 0.53 3.53
C SER A 85 6.58 1.11 4.94
N SER A 86 6.25 2.40 5.09
CA SER A 86 6.28 3.08 6.39
C SER A 86 4.90 3.20 7.02
N MET A 87 3.86 2.75 6.35
CA MET A 87 2.49 2.90 6.84
C MET A 87 2.26 2.11 8.13
N PRO A 88 1.36 2.60 8.99
CA PRO A 88 0.96 1.82 10.16
C PRO A 88 0.23 0.56 9.72
N LYS A 89 -0.01 -0.34 10.66
CA LYS A 89 -0.72 -1.57 10.35
C LYS A 89 -2.13 -1.26 9.89
N TRP A 90 -2.54 -1.97 8.85
CA TRP A 90 -3.88 -1.86 8.29
C TRP A 90 -4.84 -2.80 9.00
N ILE A 91 -6.13 -2.57 8.81
CA ILE A 91 -7.15 -3.54 9.18
C ILE A 91 -7.11 -4.60 8.09
N PRO A 92 -6.82 -5.87 8.44
CA PRO A 92 -6.64 -6.90 7.41
C PRO A 92 -7.93 -7.29 6.71
N GLY A 93 -7.81 -7.84 5.52
CA GLY A 93 -8.95 -8.39 4.80
C GLY A 93 -9.44 -9.65 5.46
N LYS A 94 -10.70 -10.03 5.15
CA LYS A 94 -11.31 -11.20 5.78
C LYS A 94 -12.10 -12.02 4.76
N ASN A 95 -12.05 -13.33 4.96
CA ASN A 95 -12.91 -14.30 4.30
C ASN A 95 -13.53 -15.18 5.36
N ASN A 96 -14.85 -15.34 5.32
CA ASN A 96 -15.56 -16.18 6.27
C ASN A 96 -15.23 -15.81 7.72
N GLY A 97 -15.11 -14.52 7.98
CA GLY A 97 -14.81 -14.01 9.30
C GLY A 97 -13.38 -14.18 9.77
N LYS A 98 -12.50 -14.74 8.91
CA LYS A 98 -11.10 -14.96 9.26
C LYS A 98 -10.21 -14.01 8.51
N GLU A 99 -9.18 -13.51 9.19
CA GLU A 99 -8.19 -12.64 8.57
C GLU A 99 -7.35 -13.43 7.57
N VAL A 100 -7.11 -12.83 6.41
CA VAL A 100 -6.34 -13.45 5.34
C VAL A 100 -5.37 -12.45 4.75
N ARG A 101 -4.38 -12.97 4.03
CA ARG A 101 -3.42 -12.15 3.29
C ARG A 101 -4.04 -11.75 1.97
N VAL A 102 -3.92 -10.49 1.59
CA VAL A 102 -4.60 -9.98 0.40
C VAL A 102 -3.65 -9.09 -0.40
N HIS A 103 -3.64 -9.27 -1.71
CA HIS A 103 -3.05 -8.28 -2.61
C HIS A 103 -3.92 -7.03 -2.61
N HIS A 104 -3.31 -5.88 -2.47
CA HIS A 104 -4.05 -4.62 -2.44
C HIS A 104 -3.22 -3.55 -3.14
N SER A 105 -3.89 -2.67 -3.86
CA SER A 105 -3.21 -1.60 -4.59
C SER A 105 -3.43 -0.27 -3.89
N ILE A 106 -2.35 0.50 -3.79
CA ILE A 106 -2.38 1.81 -3.14
C ILE A 106 -1.91 2.83 -4.17
N VAL A 107 -2.68 3.90 -4.34
CA VAL A 107 -2.31 4.99 -5.24
C VAL A 107 -1.66 6.10 -4.43
N ILE A 108 -0.44 6.47 -4.85
CA ILE A 108 0.25 7.61 -4.24
C ILE A 108 0.22 8.74 -5.25
N THR A 109 -0.45 9.84 -4.92
CA THR A 109 -0.59 10.98 -5.80
C THR A 109 0.46 12.03 -5.47
N PHE A 110 1.28 12.36 -6.46
CA PHE A 110 2.30 13.40 -6.34
C PHE A 110 1.82 14.63 -7.09
N ARG A 111 1.62 15.71 -6.36
CA ARG A 111 1.11 16.95 -6.93
C ARG A 111 1.88 18.13 -6.38
N LEU A 112 2.27 19.03 -7.27
CA LEU A 112 2.91 20.30 -6.92
C LEU A 112 1.86 21.40 -7.05
N ASN A 113 1.95 22.37 -6.17
CA ASN A 113 1.03 23.52 -6.22
C ASN A 113 1.61 24.67 -7.02
#